data_92c0abf8c9fb87bd6fc393c99eb11fa9
#
_entry.id   92c0abf8c9fb87bd6fc393c99eb11fa9
#
_cell.length_a   1.000
_cell.length_b   1.000
_cell.length_c   1.000
_cell.angle_alpha   90.00
_cell.angle_beta   90.00
_cell.angle_gamma   90.00
#
_symmetry.space_group_name_H-M   'P 1'
#
loop_
_entity.id
_entity.type
_entity.pdbx_description
1 polymer ?
#
loop_
_entity_poly.entity_id
_entity_poly.type
_entity_poly.pdbx_seq_one_letter_code
_entity_poly.pdbx_strand_id
1 'polypeptide(L)'
;EIPLRLVGSEMCIRDRLSAATVMNAVILTSVLSAGNSGMYAATRMLFNMAVEGQAPAIFKRLTRSGVPLYALLATTALACLCMFSVVYSPKAVYIWLLNFAGMTEFIVWLSIAVSHYRFRQGYIKHGYDTANLPYKAGLFPFGPLLAFVLCLLVTLGQNYHCLLYTSPSPRDVEESR
;
A
#
# COMPACT_ATOMS: atom_id res chain seq x y z
N GLU A 1 -15.52 15.09 -52.57
CA GLU A 1 -16.46 14.54 -51.57
C GLU A 1 -15.68 13.64 -50.63
N ILE A 2 -15.43 14.12 -49.41
CA ILE A 2 -14.80 13.32 -48.35
C ILE A 2 -15.87 12.35 -47.84
N PRO A 3 -15.65 11.04 -47.91
CA PRO A 3 -16.68 10.07 -47.49
C PRO A 3 -16.99 10.25 -45.99
N LEU A 4 -18.26 10.43 -45.67
CA LEU A 4 -18.81 10.60 -44.32
C LEU A 4 -18.32 9.54 -43.32
N ARG A 5 -17.85 8.39 -43.83
CA ARG A 5 -17.32 7.27 -43.07
C ARG A 5 -15.93 7.56 -42.44
N LEU A 6 -15.14 8.42 -43.06
CA LEU A 6 -13.83 8.87 -42.51
C LEU A 6 -14.00 9.86 -41.39
N VAL A 7 -14.97 10.78 -41.49
CA VAL A 7 -15.25 11.77 -40.45
C VAL A 7 -15.70 11.11 -39.13
N GLY A 8 -16.52 10.05 -39.25
CA GLY A 8 -16.95 9.30 -38.04
C GLY A 8 -15.81 8.51 -37.36
N SER A 9 -14.88 7.96 -38.16
CA SER A 9 -13.74 7.22 -37.59
C SER A 9 -12.71 8.15 -36.91
N GLU A 10 -12.44 9.32 -37.49
CA GLU A 10 -11.54 10.31 -36.89
C GLU A 10 -12.12 10.92 -35.59
N MET A 11 -13.42 11.13 -35.54
CA MET A 11 -14.12 11.61 -34.34
C MET A 11 -14.05 10.58 -33.21
N CYS A 12 -14.26 9.29 -33.50
CA CYS A 12 -14.11 8.21 -32.53
C CYS A 12 -12.66 8.02 -32.03
N ILE A 13 -11.66 8.21 -32.91
CA ILE A 13 -10.24 8.14 -32.52
C ILE A 13 -9.86 9.31 -31.64
N ARG A 14 -10.34 10.51 -31.94
CA ARG A 14 -10.09 11.72 -31.16
C ARG A 14 -10.74 11.65 -29.79
N ASP A 15 -11.96 11.12 -29.68
CA ASP A 15 -12.64 10.90 -28.41
C ASP A 15 -11.92 9.85 -27.55
N ARG A 16 -11.38 8.78 -28.14
CA ARG A 16 -10.54 7.81 -27.43
C ARG A 16 -9.24 8.40 -26.90
N LEU A 17 -8.60 9.25 -27.68
CA LEU A 17 -7.35 9.92 -27.27
C LEU A 17 -7.60 10.90 -26.12
N SER A 18 -8.68 11.68 -26.18
CA SER A 18 -9.06 12.60 -25.12
C SER A 18 -9.47 11.85 -23.83
N ALA A 19 -10.24 10.78 -23.94
CA ALA A 19 -10.61 9.94 -22.80
C ALA A 19 -9.39 9.27 -22.15
N ALA A 20 -8.45 8.75 -22.95
CA ALA A 20 -7.21 8.17 -22.43
C ALA A 20 -6.35 9.21 -21.72
N THR A 21 -6.26 10.44 -22.26
CA THR A 21 -5.49 11.53 -21.64
C THR A 21 -6.11 11.95 -20.31
N VAL A 22 -7.43 12.07 -20.24
CA VAL A 22 -8.14 12.39 -18.98
C VAL A 22 -7.94 11.30 -17.96
N MET A 23 -8.08 10.02 -18.35
CA MET A 23 -7.84 8.89 -17.46
C MET A 23 -6.41 8.86 -16.91
N ASN A 24 -5.41 9.10 -17.77
CA ASN A 24 -4.02 9.18 -17.34
C ASN A 24 -3.77 10.33 -16.36
N ALA A 25 -4.38 11.48 -16.60
CA ALA A 25 -4.28 12.64 -15.69
C ALA A 25 -4.90 12.32 -14.31
N VAL A 26 -6.06 11.67 -14.29
CA VAL A 26 -6.73 11.25 -13.05
C VAL A 26 -5.88 10.23 -12.30
N ILE A 27 -5.35 9.22 -12.99
CA ILE A 27 -4.48 8.20 -12.38
C ILE A 27 -3.23 8.86 -11.80
N LEU A 28 -2.57 9.74 -12.56
CA LEU A 28 -1.37 10.44 -12.11
C LEU A 28 -1.65 11.27 -10.85
N THR A 29 -2.73 12.03 -10.84
CA THR A 29 -3.13 12.84 -9.69
C THR A 29 -3.42 11.97 -8.47
N SER A 30 -4.11 10.85 -8.65
CA SER A 30 -4.42 9.89 -7.58
C SER A 30 -3.17 9.27 -6.99
N VAL A 31 -2.23 8.85 -7.84
CA VAL A 31 -0.95 8.25 -7.40
C VAL A 31 -0.09 9.28 -6.64
N LEU A 32 -0.01 10.52 -7.12
CA LEU A 32 0.71 11.59 -6.42
C LEU A 32 0.08 11.90 -5.06
N SER A 33 -1.25 11.95 -4.98
CA SER A 33 -1.98 12.17 -3.73
C SER A 33 -1.75 11.03 -2.74
N ALA A 34 -1.84 9.79 -3.19
CA ALA A 34 -1.57 8.61 -2.36
C ALA A 34 -0.11 8.57 -1.87
N GLY A 35 0.85 8.88 -2.76
CA GLY A 35 2.27 8.98 -2.41
C GLY A 35 2.54 10.03 -1.34
N ASN A 36 1.95 11.22 -1.47
CA ASN A 36 2.08 12.27 -0.47
C ASN A 36 1.50 11.87 0.90
N SER A 37 0.33 11.24 0.90
CA SER A 37 -0.30 10.73 2.13
C SER A 37 0.52 9.63 2.78
N GLY A 38 1.07 8.70 1.97
CA GLY A 38 1.97 7.64 2.45
C GLY A 38 3.25 8.18 3.06
N MET A 39 3.86 9.20 2.44
CA MET A 39 5.06 9.85 2.95
C MET A 39 4.80 10.56 4.28
N TYR A 40 3.65 11.24 4.40
CA TYR A 40 3.23 11.84 5.67
C TYR A 40 3.05 10.79 6.78
N ALA A 41 2.35 9.71 6.49
CA ALA A 41 2.12 8.62 7.45
C ALA A 41 3.45 7.97 7.89
N ALA A 42 4.33 7.62 6.95
CA ALA A 42 5.63 7.02 7.23
C ALA A 42 6.53 7.94 8.10
N THR A 43 6.55 9.22 7.79
CA THR A 43 7.30 10.23 8.56
C THR A 43 6.80 10.32 10.00
N ARG A 44 5.48 10.32 10.21
CA ARG A 44 4.86 10.35 11.54
C ARG A 44 5.09 9.07 12.32
N MET A 45 5.01 7.91 11.66
CA MET A 45 5.33 6.62 12.28
C MET A 45 6.79 6.56 12.76
N LEU A 46 7.74 6.97 11.93
CA LEU A 46 9.16 7.00 12.28
C LEU A 46 9.41 7.95 13.46
N PHE A 47 8.75 9.11 13.48
CA PHE A 47 8.80 10.03 14.61
C PHE A 47 8.26 9.39 15.90
N ASN A 48 7.09 8.74 15.86
CA ASN A 48 6.50 8.09 17.03
C ASN A 48 7.38 6.94 17.55
N MET A 49 7.94 6.11 16.68
CA MET A 49 8.91 5.09 17.07
C MET A 49 10.14 5.68 17.77
N ALA A 50 10.61 6.85 17.33
CA ALA A 50 11.71 7.54 18.01
C ALA A 50 11.29 8.09 19.36
N VAL A 51 10.06 8.57 19.54
CA VAL A 51 9.53 9.03 20.83
C VAL A 51 9.45 7.88 21.82
N GLU A 52 9.04 6.69 21.37
CA GLU A 52 8.96 5.46 22.18
C GLU A 52 10.33 4.80 22.42
N GLY A 53 11.41 5.34 21.85
CA GLY A 53 12.77 4.80 22.03
C GLY A 53 13.10 3.60 21.14
N GLN A 54 12.24 3.24 20.19
CA GLN A 54 12.43 2.13 19.25
C GLN A 54 13.25 2.53 18.01
N ALA A 55 13.44 3.83 17.78
CA ALA A 55 14.23 4.38 16.67
C ALA A 55 15.25 5.41 17.19
N PRO A 56 16.32 5.71 16.42
CA PRO A 56 17.34 6.69 16.81
C PRO A 56 16.75 8.04 17.22
N ALA A 57 17.25 8.60 18.32
CA ALA A 57 16.75 9.83 18.93
C ALA A 57 16.84 11.06 18.01
N ILE A 58 17.61 11.00 16.92
CA ILE A 58 17.72 12.06 15.94
C ILE A 58 16.36 12.36 15.26
N PHE A 59 15.52 11.35 15.06
CA PHE A 59 14.20 11.47 14.44
C PHE A 59 13.15 12.12 15.36
N LYS A 60 13.45 12.25 16.67
CA LYS A 60 12.60 12.93 17.64
C LYS A 60 12.67 14.46 17.53
N ARG A 61 13.65 15.00 16.81
CA ARG A 61 13.82 16.46 16.69
C ARG A 61 12.77 17.05 15.76
N LEU A 62 12.02 18.00 16.31
CA LEU A 62 11.03 18.78 15.59
C LEU A 62 11.61 20.14 15.18
N THR A 63 11.19 20.63 14.02
CA THR A 63 11.43 22.02 13.60
C THR A 63 10.53 22.98 14.39
N ARG A 64 10.81 24.26 14.36
CA ARG A 64 9.95 25.32 14.98
C ARG A 64 8.48 25.22 14.54
N SER A 65 8.22 24.73 13.36
CA SER A 65 6.88 24.49 12.80
C SER A 65 6.27 23.14 13.17
N GLY A 66 6.87 22.36 14.10
CA GLY A 66 6.37 21.06 14.53
C GLY A 66 6.54 19.90 13.51
N VAL A 67 7.36 20.10 12.48
CA VAL A 67 7.62 19.07 11.45
C VAL A 67 8.87 18.25 11.82
N PRO A 68 8.83 16.91 11.84
CA PRO A 68 9.98 16.06 12.08
C PRO A 68 10.86 15.97 10.82
N LEU A 69 11.71 17.00 10.61
CA LEU A 69 12.51 17.17 9.40
C LEU A 69 13.44 15.99 9.13
N TYR A 70 14.11 15.46 10.17
CA TYR A 70 15.05 14.34 10.02
C TYR A 70 14.34 13.04 9.60
N ALA A 71 13.14 12.79 10.15
CA ALA A 71 12.32 11.65 9.74
C ALA A 71 11.83 11.83 8.29
N LEU A 72 11.43 13.04 7.90
CA LEU A 72 11.03 13.35 6.53
C LEU A 72 12.18 13.17 5.55
N LEU A 73 13.38 13.66 5.87
CA LEU A 73 14.56 13.47 5.01
C LEU A 73 14.94 12.01 4.86
N ALA A 74 14.85 11.21 5.93
CA ALA A 74 15.14 9.77 5.87
C ALA A 74 14.14 9.02 4.99
N THR A 75 12.83 9.29 5.13
CA THR A 75 11.80 8.66 4.29
C THR A 75 11.91 9.09 2.83
N THR A 76 12.22 10.36 2.57
CA THR A 76 12.45 10.88 1.22
C THR A 76 13.70 10.28 0.59
N ALA A 77 14.80 10.17 1.33
CA ALA A 77 16.04 9.54 0.85
C ALA A 77 15.81 8.07 0.47
N LEU A 78 15.05 7.33 1.28
CA LEU A 78 14.69 5.94 0.96
C LEU A 78 13.83 5.86 -0.31
N ALA A 79 12.87 6.76 -0.49
CA ALA A 79 12.07 6.84 -1.71
C ALA A 79 12.93 7.17 -2.94
N CYS A 80 13.90 8.08 -2.83
CA CYS A 80 14.85 8.38 -3.90
C CYS A 80 15.73 7.18 -4.25
N LEU A 81 16.18 6.39 -3.27
CA LEU A 81 16.93 5.17 -3.52
C LEU A 81 16.09 4.14 -4.30
N CYS A 82 14.80 4.01 -3.98
CA CYS A 82 13.90 3.17 -4.77
C CYS A 82 13.76 3.66 -6.22
N MET A 83 13.71 4.97 -6.46
CA MET A 83 13.70 5.52 -7.82
C MET A 83 14.99 5.22 -8.61
N PHE A 84 16.13 5.17 -7.93
CA PHE A 84 17.39 4.86 -8.60
C PHE A 84 17.42 3.42 -9.16
N SER A 85 16.78 2.48 -8.48
CA SER A 85 16.67 1.10 -8.94
C SER A 85 15.77 0.92 -10.17
N VAL A 86 14.81 1.82 -10.40
CA VAL A 86 13.93 1.82 -11.60
C VAL A 86 14.72 2.09 -12.88
N VAL A 87 15.82 2.83 -12.82
CA VAL A 87 16.68 3.14 -13.98
C VAL A 87 17.33 1.90 -14.56
N TYR A 88 17.68 0.90 -13.73
CA TYR A 88 18.34 -0.31 -14.16
C TYR A 88 17.39 -1.37 -14.74
N SER A 89 16.21 -1.54 -14.19
CA SER A 89 15.24 -2.53 -14.66
C SER A 89 13.81 -2.14 -14.28
N PRO A 90 13.16 -1.25 -15.05
CA PRO A 90 11.89 -0.63 -14.64
C PRO A 90 10.75 -1.65 -14.45
N LYS A 91 10.63 -2.66 -15.30
CA LYS A 91 9.55 -3.67 -15.20
C LYS A 91 9.72 -4.57 -13.97
N ALA A 92 10.92 -5.13 -13.78
CA ALA A 92 11.17 -6.06 -12.68
C ALA A 92 11.04 -5.34 -11.32
N VAL A 93 11.66 -4.18 -11.16
CA VAL A 93 11.62 -3.41 -9.93
C VAL A 93 10.20 -2.97 -9.59
N TYR A 94 9.41 -2.52 -10.56
CA TYR A 94 8.02 -2.13 -10.36
C TYR A 94 7.19 -3.31 -9.81
N ILE A 95 7.29 -4.49 -10.41
CA ILE A 95 6.56 -5.68 -9.98
C ILE A 95 6.99 -6.10 -8.56
N TRP A 96 8.29 -6.08 -8.27
CA TRP A 96 8.81 -6.41 -6.94
C TRP A 96 8.31 -5.43 -5.87
N LEU A 97 8.36 -4.13 -6.13
CA LEU A 97 7.87 -3.10 -5.20
C LEU A 97 6.37 -3.21 -4.97
N LEU A 98 5.60 -3.47 -6.03
CA LEU A 98 4.15 -3.63 -5.93
C LEU A 98 3.78 -4.86 -5.08
N ASN A 99 4.44 -6.00 -5.31
CA ASN A 99 4.22 -7.21 -4.53
C ASN A 99 4.63 -7.02 -3.07
N PHE A 100 5.77 -6.39 -2.82
CA PHE A 100 6.25 -6.11 -1.47
C PHE A 100 5.30 -5.17 -0.70
N ALA A 101 4.85 -4.10 -1.35
CA ALA A 101 3.88 -3.17 -0.77
C ALA A 101 2.56 -3.88 -0.42
N GLY A 102 2.02 -4.69 -1.34
CA GLY A 102 0.81 -5.47 -1.11
C GLY A 102 0.94 -6.46 0.05
N MET A 103 2.03 -7.23 0.10
CA MET A 103 2.29 -8.15 1.22
C MET A 103 2.37 -7.42 2.57
N THR A 104 3.09 -6.31 2.62
CA THR A 104 3.25 -5.53 3.86
C THR A 104 1.91 -5.01 4.37
N GLU A 105 1.05 -4.54 3.47
CA GLU A 105 -0.27 -4.04 3.83
C GLU A 105 -1.15 -5.13 4.46
N PHE A 106 -1.19 -6.33 3.88
CA PHE A 106 -1.95 -7.44 4.46
C PHE A 106 -1.42 -7.89 5.83
N ILE A 107 -0.09 -7.86 6.05
CA ILE A 107 0.50 -8.16 7.36
C ILE A 107 0.05 -7.12 8.40
N VAL A 108 -0.01 -5.84 8.04
CA VAL A 108 -0.53 -4.79 8.92
C VAL A 108 -2.00 -5.02 9.26
N TRP A 109 -2.83 -5.37 8.29
CA TRP A 109 -4.25 -5.67 8.53
C TRP A 109 -4.46 -6.90 9.42
N LEU A 110 -3.66 -7.95 9.23
CA LEU A 110 -3.64 -9.11 10.14
C LEU A 110 -3.28 -8.70 11.57
N SER A 111 -2.25 -7.86 11.72
CA SER A 111 -1.81 -7.35 13.03
C SER A 111 -2.91 -6.52 13.71
N ILE A 112 -3.63 -5.69 12.97
CA ILE A 112 -4.77 -4.92 13.47
C ILE A 112 -5.89 -5.84 13.96
N ALA A 113 -6.23 -6.87 13.18
CA ALA A 113 -7.28 -7.82 13.55
C ALA A 113 -6.94 -8.58 14.86
N VAL A 114 -5.69 -9.04 14.99
CA VAL A 114 -5.20 -9.72 16.20
C VAL A 114 -5.15 -8.77 17.39
N SER A 115 -4.67 -7.54 17.21
CA SER A 115 -4.57 -6.53 18.26
C SER A 115 -5.94 -6.15 18.77
N HIS A 116 -6.92 -5.95 17.89
CA HIS A 116 -8.29 -5.65 18.27
C HIS A 116 -8.93 -6.78 19.08
N TYR A 117 -8.72 -8.04 18.66
CA TYR A 117 -9.23 -9.19 19.39
C TYR A 117 -8.60 -9.32 20.79
N ARG A 118 -7.25 -9.22 20.88
CA ARG A 118 -6.50 -9.27 22.13
C ARG A 118 -6.83 -8.14 23.08
N PHE A 119 -6.94 -6.92 22.56
CA PHE A 119 -7.34 -5.76 23.35
C PHE A 119 -8.68 -5.98 24.03
N ARG A 120 -9.67 -6.44 23.28
CA ARG A 120 -11.01 -6.64 23.82
C ARG A 120 -11.09 -7.78 24.82
N GLN A 121 -10.35 -8.86 24.60
CA GLN A 121 -10.19 -9.92 25.61
C GLN A 121 -9.54 -9.41 26.88
N GLY A 122 -8.45 -8.66 26.76
CA GLY A 122 -7.76 -8.07 27.91
C GLY A 122 -8.68 -7.09 28.67
N TYR A 123 -9.44 -6.28 27.99
CA TYR A 123 -10.36 -5.31 28.56
C TYR A 123 -11.45 -6.00 29.43
N ILE A 124 -12.04 -7.06 28.91
CA ILE A 124 -13.04 -7.87 29.64
C ILE A 124 -12.39 -8.59 30.83
N LYS A 125 -11.20 -9.15 30.64
CA LYS A 125 -10.46 -9.88 31.69
C LYS A 125 -10.08 -9.00 32.89
N HIS A 126 -9.85 -7.71 32.64
CA HIS A 126 -9.58 -6.73 33.68
C HIS A 126 -10.82 -6.16 34.36
N GLY A 127 -12.00 -6.70 34.06
CA GLY A 127 -13.26 -6.30 34.69
C GLY A 127 -13.86 -4.99 34.18
N TYR A 128 -13.32 -4.44 33.08
CA TYR A 128 -13.87 -3.23 32.49
C TYR A 128 -15.11 -3.54 31.65
N ASP A 129 -16.17 -2.78 31.86
CA ASP A 129 -17.40 -2.92 31.06
C ASP A 129 -17.19 -2.38 29.63
N THR A 130 -17.42 -3.21 28.64
CA THR A 130 -17.37 -2.84 27.23
C THR A 130 -18.43 -1.79 26.86
N ALA A 131 -19.41 -1.54 27.74
CA ALA A 131 -20.41 -0.50 27.56
C ALA A 131 -19.81 0.91 27.59
N ASN A 132 -18.70 1.12 28.27
CA ASN A 132 -18.02 2.41 28.41
C ASN A 132 -17.03 2.75 27.28
N LEU A 133 -16.87 1.87 26.29
CA LEU A 133 -16.03 2.15 25.13
C LEU A 133 -16.67 3.21 24.22
N PRO A 134 -15.92 4.24 23.79
CA PRO A 134 -16.43 5.29 22.89
C PRO A 134 -16.94 4.73 21.56
N TYR A 135 -16.36 3.62 21.10
CA TYR A 135 -16.74 2.90 19.89
C TYR A 135 -16.88 1.40 20.15
N LYS A 136 -18.03 0.85 19.80
CA LYS A 136 -18.35 -0.57 19.96
C LYS A 136 -18.47 -1.22 18.60
N ALA A 137 -17.58 -2.14 18.27
CA ALA A 137 -17.77 -3.01 17.11
C ALA A 137 -18.89 -4.03 17.44
N GLY A 138 -20.00 -3.93 16.72
CA GLY A 138 -21.23 -4.71 17.04
C GLY A 138 -21.11 -6.22 16.81
N LEU A 139 -20.17 -6.66 15.97
CA LEU A 139 -20.00 -8.08 15.55
C LEU A 139 -18.82 -8.77 16.25
N PHE A 140 -18.54 -8.44 17.50
CA PHE A 140 -17.52 -9.14 18.25
C PHE A 140 -18.07 -10.49 18.78
N PRO A 141 -17.34 -11.64 18.69
CA PRO A 141 -15.95 -11.83 18.21
C PRO A 141 -15.81 -12.11 16.70
N PHE A 142 -16.92 -12.23 15.98
CA PHE A 142 -16.93 -12.67 14.58
C PHE A 142 -16.24 -11.70 13.62
N GLY A 143 -16.37 -10.38 13.82
CA GLY A 143 -15.80 -9.36 12.96
C GLY A 143 -14.28 -9.46 12.82
N PRO A 144 -13.51 -9.38 13.91
CA PRO A 144 -12.04 -9.52 13.86
C PRO A 144 -11.58 -10.89 13.36
N LEU A 145 -12.32 -11.98 13.70
CA LEU A 145 -11.99 -13.31 13.25
C LEU A 145 -12.19 -13.46 11.74
N LEU A 146 -13.29 -12.96 11.21
CA LEU A 146 -13.57 -12.96 9.77
C LEU A 146 -12.52 -12.14 9.02
N ALA A 147 -12.19 -10.94 9.49
CA ALA A 147 -11.15 -10.11 8.92
C ALA A 147 -9.79 -10.82 8.90
N PHE A 148 -9.42 -11.48 10.00
CA PHE A 148 -8.20 -12.25 10.09
C PHE A 148 -8.17 -13.39 9.05
N VAL A 149 -9.22 -14.19 8.96
CA VAL A 149 -9.31 -15.32 8.02
C VAL A 149 -9.26 -14.83 6.58
N LEU A 150 -10.00 -13.78 6.23
CA LEU A 150 -10.00 -13.22 4.88
C LEU A 150 -8.62 -12.67 4.50
N CYS A 151 -7.98 -11.88 5.38
CA CYS A 151 -6.63 -11.37 5.13
C CYS A 151 -5.60 -12.50 5.00
N LEU A 152 -5.71 -13.55 5.83
CA LEU A 152 -4.84 -14.71 5.75
C LEU A 152 -5.01 -15.46 4.42
N LEU A 153 -6.25 -15.70 3.99
CA LEU A 153 -6.55 -16.35 2.72
C LEU A 153 -6.01 -15.55 1.53
N VAL A 154 -6.17 -14.23 1.54
CA VAL A 154 -5.63 -13.37 0.48
C VAL A 154 -4.09 -13.39 0.49
N THR A 155 -3.46 -13.33 1.67
CA THR A 155 -1.99 -13.39 1.80
C THR A 155 -1.44 -14.72 1.27
N LEU A 156 -2.09 -15.84 1.61
CA LEU A 156 -1.72 -17.16 1.09
C LEU A 156 -2.00 -17.28 -0.41
N GLY A 157 -3.12 -16.69 -0.88
CA GLY A 157 -3.49 -16.67 -2.29
C GLY A 157 -2.55 -15.86 -3.17
N GLN A 158 -1.99 -14.76 -2.66
CA GLN A 158 -0.97 -13.99 -3.38
C GLN A 158 0.32 -14.78 -3.61
N ASN A 159 0.69 -15.66 -2.67
CA ASN A 159 1.86 -16.53 -2.81
C ASN A 159 1.59 -17.83 -3.59
N TYR A 160 0.34 -18.08 -3.97
CA TYR A 160 -0.02 -19.30 -4.71
C TYR A 160 0.74 -19.43 -6.03
N HIS A 161 0.94 -18.34 -6.75
CA HIS A 161 1.78 -18.32 -7.95
C HIS A 161 3.27 -18.57 -7.64
N CYS A 162 3.81 -18.06 -6.54
CA CYS A 162 5.18 -18.37 -6.12
C CYS A 162 5.35 -19.82 -5.66
N LEU A 163 4.36 -20.39 -5.00
CA LEU A 163 4.41 -21.78 -4.52
C LEU A 163 4.28 -22.80 -5.65
N LEU A 164 3.51 -22.51 -6.70
CA LEU A 164 3.36 -23.39 -7.86
C LEU A 164 4.42 -23.17 -8.95
N TYR A 165 5.04 -21.98 -9.02
CA TYR A 165 6.05 -21.61 -10.01
C TYR A 165 7.48 -21.72 -9.47
N THR A 166 7.78 -22.73 -8.67
CA THR A 166 9.16 -23.07 -8.29
C THR A 166 9.91 -23.83 -9.39
N SER A 167 9.29 -24.04 -10.55
CA SER A 167 9.95 -24.61 -11.72
C SER A 167 9.56 -23.78 -12.96
N PRO A 168 10.50 -23.05 -13.58
CA PRO A 168 10.22 -22.42 -14.87
C PRO A 168 9.90 -23.52 -15.87
N SER A 169 8.71 -23.43 -16.47
CA SER A 169 8.32 -24.33 -17.55
C SER A 169 9.31 -24.17 -18.71
N PRO A 170 9.71 -25.26 -19.37
CA PRO A 170 10.59 -25.18 -20.56
C PRO A 170 10.08 -24.26 -21.67
N ARG A 171 8.78 -23.97 -21.70
CA ARG A 171 8.15 -23.04 -22.65
C ARG A 171 8.42 -21.57 -22.38
N ASP A 172 8.65 -21.17 -21.11
CA ASP A 172 8.92 -19.78 -20.75
C ASP A 172 10.36 -19.37 -21.10
N VAL A 173 11.24 -20.35 -21.31
CA VAL A 173 12.63 -20.14 -21.72
C VAL A 173 12.75 -19.91 -23.24
N GLU A 174 11.81 -20.42 -24.04
CA GLU A 174 11.80 -20.27 -25.50
C GLU A 174 11.25 -18.90 -25.94
N GLU A 175 10.33 -18.29 -25.17
CA GLU A 175 9.74 -16.98 -25.51
C GLU A 175 10.67 -15.79 -25.12
N SER A 176 11.75 -16.03 -24.39
CA SER A 176 12.72 -15.00 -24.00
C SER A 176 13.97 -14.92 -24.91
N ARG A 177 13.99 -15.65 -26.02
CA ARG A 177 15.00 -15.57 -27.08
C ARG A 177 14.44 -14.86 -28.31
#